data_52f965d92e044bd0c7ca8723f4e021ea
#
_entry.id   52f965d92e044bd0c7ca8723f4e021ea
#
_cell.length_a   1.000
_cell.length_b   1.000
_cell.length_c   1.000
_cell.angle_alpha   90.00
_cell.angle_beta   90.00
_cell.angle_gamma   90.00
#
_symmetry.space_group_name_H-M   'P 1'
#
loop_
_entity.id
_entity.type
_entity.pdbx_description
1 polymer ?
#
loop_
_entity_poly.entity_id
_entity_poly.type
_entity_poly.pdbx_seq_one_letter_code
_entity_poly.pdbx_strand_id
1 'polypeptide(L)'
;FGMLCDLKSENFEAMLGNFPRFALEKLNYVMKGQKPQTDSIYQKKSFNTYGDIELDTCRENILPNGYDVNQKVRFTEDVVQPEFMDYMNDWAKRLEKKGAVVWYRYCPVNKLSVEDMDDLAAYDVFLRQKLDFPVIGNPENSLMEAEWFFDTNFHLNQPGKEVNTVQLIRDMKAMLG
;
A
#
# COMPACT_ATOMS: atom_id res chain seq x y z
N PHE A 1 -5.86 17.19 5.04
CA PHE A 1 -6.07 18.11 6.20
C PHE A 1 -5.68 17.42 7.51
N GLY A 2 -5.94 16.13 7.73
CA GLY A 2 -5.53 15.40 8.92
C GLY A 2 -4.02 15.30 9.13
N MET A 3 -3.22 15.24 8.08
CA MET A 3 -1.75 15.25 8.17
C MET A 3 -1.16 16.55 8.74
N LEU A 4 -1.88 17.64 8.67
CA LEU A 4 -1.44 18.94 9.22
C LEU A 4 -1.69 19.07 10.73
N CYS A 5 -2.58 18.26 11.30
CA CYS A 5 -2.95 18.34 12.71
C CYS A 5 -2.01 17.57 13.64
N ASP A 6 -1.22 16.62 13.11
CA ASP A 6 -0.24 15.81 13.86
C ASP A 6 1.22 16.28 13.70
N LEU A 7 1.41 17.50 13.20
CA LEU A 7 2.74 18.10 13.10
C LEU A 7 3.32 18.35 14.50
N LYS A 8 4.05 17.38 15.01
CA LYS A 8 5.03 17.62 16.07
C LYS A 8 6.00 18.70 15.59
N SER A 9 6.53 19.50 16.49
CA SER A 9 7.45 20.60 16.19
C SER A 9 8.57 20.24 15.21
N GLU A 10 9.12 19.04 15.32
CA GLU A 10 10.17 18.49 14.43
C GLU A 10 9.74 18.38 12.96
N ASN A 11 8.51 17.98 12.71
CA ASN A 11 7.97 17.91 11.35
C ASN A 11 7.65 19.29 10.77
N PHE A 12 7.32 20.26 11.63
CA PHE A 12 7.05 21.62 11.21
C PHE A 12 8.33 22.33 10.73
N GLU A 13 9.45 22.16 11.43
CA GLU A 13 10.75 22.69 11.02
C GLU A 13 11.21 22.09 9.69
N ALA A 14 11.09 20.77 9.52
CA ALA A 14 11.40 20.09 8.25
C ALA A 14 10.51 20.59 7.10
N MET A 15 9.23 20.83 7.37
CA MET A 15 8.29 21.39 6.37
C MET A 15 8.67 22.83 6.00
N LEU A 16 8.98 23.69 6.98
CA LEU A 16 9.42 25.07 6.73
C LEU A 16 10.74 25.11 5.95
N GLY A 17 11.69 24.23 6.28
CA GLY A 17 12.96 24.14 5.57
C GLY A 17 12.80 23.71 4.10
N ASN A 18 11.82 22.88 3.79
CA ASN A 18 11.56 22.41 2.44
C ASN A 18 10.58 23.30 1.63
N PHE A 19 9.84 24.18 2.31
CA PHE A 19 8.85 25.02 1.65
C PHE A 19 9.43 25.94 0.57
N PRO A 20 10.58 26.64 0.77
CA PRO A 20 11.15 27.47 -0.27
C PRO A 20 11.54 26.65 -1.53
N ARG A 21 12.11 25.47 -1.34
CA ARG A 21 12.46 24.55 -2.43
C ARG A 21 11.23 24.13 -3.20
N PHE A 22 10.17 23.70 -2.51
CA PHE A 22 8.91 23.33 -3.14
C PHE A 22 8.28 24.51 -3.91
N ALA A 23 8.29 25.72 -3.34
CA ALA A 23 7.76 26.91 -4.01
C ALA A 23 8.56 27.26 -5.28
N LEU A 24 9.90 27.16 -5.25
CA LEU A 24 10.77 27.38 -6.39
C LEU A 24 10.57 26.31 -7.49
N GLU A 25 10.41 25.06 -7.10
CA GLU A 25 10.13 23.96 -8.05
C GLU A 25 8.78 24.19 -8.75
N LYS A 26 7.74 24.61 -8.01
CA LYS A 26 6.43 24.94 -8.57
C LYS A 26 6.48 26.16 -9.49
N LEU A 27 7.19 27.20 -9.11
CA LEU A 27 7.38 28.39 -9.94
C LEU A 27 8.09 28.02 -11.23
N ASN A 28 9.18 27.25 -11.16
CA ASN A 28 9.94 26.79 -12.30
C ASN A 28 9.08 25.92 -13.26
N TYR A 29 8.25 25.04 -12.68
CA TYR A 29 7.28 24.23 -13.43
C TYR A 29 6.31 25.09 -14.24
N VAL A 30 5.73 26.12 -13.60
CA VAL A 30 4.79 27.06 -14.27
C VAL A 30 5.52 27.90 -15.32
N MET A 31 6.71 28.40 -15.01
CA MET A 31 7.53 29.22 -15.95
C MET A 31 7.95 28.43 -17.19
N LYS A 32 8.19 27.13 -17.07
CA LYS A 32 8.50 26.25 -18.22
C LYS A 32 7.27 25.89 -19.05
N GLY A 33 6.09 26.42 -18.72
CA GLY A 33 4.84 26.14 -19.44
C GLY A 33 4.40 24.67 -19.36
N GLN A 34 4.91 23.94 -18.38
CA GLN A 34 4.50 22.56 -18.16
C GLN A 34 3.04 22.55 -17.70
N LYS A 35 2.19 21.90 -18.48
CA LYS A 35 0.80 21.69 -18.06
C LYS A 35 0.72 20.53 -17.09
N PRO A 36 -0.16 20.60 -16.07
CA PRO A 36 -0.44 19.46 -15.23
C PRO A 36 -0.83 18.27 -16.12
N GLN A 37 -0.33 17.07 -15.79
CA GLN A 37 -0.73 15.87 -16.48
C GLN A 37 -2.22 15.65 -16.22
N THR A 38 -3.07 15.94 -17.22
CA THR A 38 -4.52 16.00 -17.05
C THR A 38 -5.18 14.62 -17.04
N ASP A 39 -4.44 13.60 -17.51
CA ASP A 39 -4.98 12.25 -17.73
C ASP A 39 -4.61 11.25 -16.61
N SER A 40 -3.88 11.70 -15.60
CA SER A 40 -3.57 10.85 -14.43
C SER A 40 -4.78 10.74 -13.49
N ILE A 41 -5.04 9.52 -13.00
CA ILE A 41 -6.01 9.29 -11.92
C ILE A 41 -5.58 9.91 -10.59
N TYR A 42 -4.28 10.20 -10.42
CA TYR A 42 -3.70 10.77 -9.20
C TYR A 42 -3.83 12.30 -9.15
N GLN A 43 -5.02 12.81 -9.43
CA GLN A 43 -5.36 14.23 -9.34
C GLN A 43 -6.27 14.49 -8.14
N LYS A 44 -6.23 15.71 -7.61
CA LYS A 44 -7.09 16.10 -6.48
C LYS A 44 -8.58 15.78 -6.70
N LYS A 45 -9.06 15.93 -7.93
CA LYS A 45 -10.45 15.63 -8.32
C LYS A 45 -10.81 14.13 -8.26
N SER A 46 -9.81 13.25 -8.25
CA SER A 46 -10.00 11.80 -8.20
C SER A 46 -10.12 11.26 -6.78
N PHE A 47 -10.01 12.12 -5.78
CA PHE A 47 -10.16 11.74 -4.38
C PHE A 47 -11.52 12.19 -3.86
N ASN A 48 -12.18 11.29 -3.12
CA ASN A 48 -13.41 11.62 -2.39
C ASN A 48 -13.12 12.46 -1.13
N THR A 49 -14.16 12.80 -0.37
CA THR A 49 -14.05 13.61 0.85
C THR A 49 -13.28 12.92 1.98
N TYR A 50 -13.11 11.61 1.92
CA TYR A 50 -12.35 10.79 2.88
C TYR A 50 -10.89 10.62 2.49
N GLY A 51 -10.50 11.05 1.27
CA GLY A 51 -9.16 10.92 0.75
C GLY A 51 -8.91 9.63 -0.04
N ASP A 52 -9.95 8.85 -0.33
CA ASP A 52 -9.85 7.64 -1.16
C ASP A 52 -9.90 7.99 -2.64
N ILE A 53 -9.12 7.28 -3.46
CA ILE A 53 -9.19 7.40 -4.92
C ILE A 53 -10.46 6.72 -5.44
N GLU A 54 -11.23 7.43 -6.26
CA GLU A 54 -12.36 6.89 -7.00
C GLU A 54 -11.85 6.18 -8.26
N LEU A 55 -11.92 4.85 -8.26
CA LEU A 55 -11.36 3.98 -9.29
C LEU A 55 -12.38 3.53 -10.36
N ASP A 56 -13.57 4.12 -10.41
CA ASP A 56 -14.66 3.66 -11.29
C ASP A 56 -14.29 3.61 -12.78
N THR A 57 -13.31 4.42 -13.19
CA THR A 57 -12.77 4.43 -14.55
C THR A 57 -11.57 3.49 -14.74
N CYS A 58 -11.00 2.94 -13.68
CA CYS A 58 -9.82 2.07 -13.72
C CYS A 58 -10.24 0.61 -13.74
N ARG A 59 -10.78 0.13 -14.86
CA ARG A 59 -11.34 -1.22 -14.97
C ARG A 59 -10.41 -2.25 -15.58
N GLU A 60 -9.43 -1.82 -16.35
CA GLU A 60 -8.54 -2.68 -17.12
C GLU A 60 -7.09 -2.54 -16.64
N ASN A 61 -6.32 -3.61 -16.77
CA ASN A 61 -4.88 -3.58 -16.57
C ASN A 61 -4.22 -2.89 -17.77
N ILE A 62 -3.48 -1.80 -17.51
CA ILE A 62 -2.79 -1.01 -18.56
C ILE A 62 -1.30 -1.39 -18.71
N LEU A 63 -0.82 -2.37 -17.95
CA LEU A 63 0.56 -2.82 -18.03
C LEU A 63 0.79 -3.66 -19.30
N PRO A 64 1.84 -3.38 -20.10
CA PRO A 64 2.04 -4.01 -21.42
C PRO A 64 2.12 -5.54 -21.38
N ASN A 65 2.62 -6.12 -20.29
CA ASN A 65 2.75 -7.56 -20.09
C ASN A 65 1.78 -8.10 -19.04
N GLY A 66 0.76 -7.33 -18.66
CA GLY A 66 -0.12 -7.64 -17.54
C GLY A 66 0.51 -7.40 -16.17
N TYR A 67 1.81 -7.08 -16.10
CA TYR A 67 2.54 -6.76 -14.88
C TYR A 67 3.76 -5.85 -15.17
N ASP A 68 4.25 -5.15 -14.14
CA ASP A 68 5.51 -4.39 -14.25
C ASP A 68 6.70 -5.33 -14.09
N VAL A 69 7.42 -5.57 -15.19
CA VAL A 69 8.58 -6.46 -15.25
C VAL A 69 9.78 -5.99 -14.42
N ASN A 70 9.81 -4.68 -14.09
CA ASN A 70 10.91 -4.06 -13.34
C ASN A 70 10.69 -4.13 -11.82
N GLN A 71 9.51 -4.51 -11.37
CA GLN A 71 9.15 -4.60 -9.96
C GLN A 71 8.81 -6.03 -9.57
N LYS A 72 9.83 -6.89 -9.54
CA LYS A 72 9.67 -8.27 -9.08
C LYS A 72 9.47 -8.33 -7.56
N VAL A 73 8.66 -9.29 -7.13
CA VAL A 73 8.34 -9.52 -5.72
C VAL A 73 8.96 -10.83 -5.26
N ARG A 74 9.62 -10.80 -4.13
CA ARG A 74 10.17 -11.98 -3.45
C ARG A 74 9.58 -12.08 -2.05
N PHE A 75 9.29 -13.29 -1.62
CA PHE A 75 8.80 -13.61 -0.28
C PHE A 75 9.91 -14.27 0.52
N THR A 76 10.99 -13.54 0.79
CA THR A 76 12.15 -14.04 1.53
C THR A 76 12.43 -13.16 2.75
N GLU A 77 13.04 -13.74 3.79
CA GLU A 77 13.32 -13.02 5.04
C GLU A 77 14.28 -11.86 4.84
N ASP A 78 15.20 -11.95 3.87
CA ASP A 78 16.23 -10.94 3.59
C ASP A 78 15.66 -9.62 3.04
N VAL A 79 14.42 -9.61 2.55
CA VAL A 79 13.75 -8.37 2.11
C VAL A 79 13.17 -7.57 3.29
N VAL A 80 13.13 -8.15 4.48
CA VAL A 80 12.57 -7.51 5.69
C VAL A 80 13.71 -7.07 6.60
N GLN A 81 13.77 -5.78 6.89
CA GLN A 81 14.71 -5.25 7.86
C GLN A 81 14.26 -5.61 9.28
N PRO A 82 15.14 -6.20 10.12
CA PRO A 82 14.79 -6.59 11.50
C PRO A 82 14.22 -5.42 12.32
N GLU A 83 14.80 -4.23 12.18
CA GLU A 83 14.38 -3.01 12.88
C GLU A 83 12.95 -2.60 12.50
N PHE A 84 12.52 -2.93 11.28
CA PHE A 84 11.14 -2.68 10.85
C PHE A 84 10.15 -3.58 11.59
N MET A 85 10.49 -4.84 11.83
CA MET A 85 9.65 -5.77 12.58
C MET A 85 9.51 -5.32 14.04
N ASP A 86 10.60 -4.89 14.66
CA ASP A 86 10.59 -4.35 16.04
C ASP A 86 9.70 -3.08 16.10
N TYR A 87 9.84 -2.20 15.12
CA TYR A 87 9.02 -1.00 15.01
C TYR A 87 7.52 -1.34 14.89
N MET A 88 7.17 -2.31 14.05
CA MET A 88 5.78 -2.74 13.86
C MET A 88 5.19 -3.33 15.14
N ASN A 89 5.95 -4.16 15.86
CA ASN A 89 5.54 -4.74 17.14
C ASN A 89 5.33 -3.66 18.21
N ASP A 90 6.24 -2.70 18.32
CA ASP A 90 6.10 -1.58 19.25
C ASP A 90 4.92 -0.68 18.91
N TRP A 91 4.69 -0.45 17.62
CA TRP A 91 3.56 0.32 17.14
C TRP A 91 2.23 -0.37 17.45
N ALA A 92 2.12 -1.67 17.20
CA ALA A 92 0.95 -2.46 17.52
C ALA A 92 0.63 -2.41 19.02
N LYS A 93 1.63 -2.65 19.89
CA LYS A 93 1.48 -2.54 21.36
C LYS A 93 0.97 -1.16 21.82
N ARG A 94 1.41 -0.08 21.16
CA ARG A 94 0.93 1.28 21.47
C ARG A 94 -0.52 1.50 21.08
N LEU A 95 -0.97 0.90 19.98
CA LEU A 95 -2.36 0.96 19.54
C LEU A 95 -3.27 0.12 20.43
N GLU A 96 -2.85 -1.09 20.78
CA GLU A 96 -3.58 -1.99 21.68
C GLU A 96 -3.81 -1.37 23.06
N LYS A 97 -2.81 -0.67 23.61
CA LYS A 97 -2.96 0.13 24.84
C LYS A 97 -4.03 1.23 24.76
N LYS A 98 -4.41 1.63 23.54
CA LYS A 98 -5.50 2.58 23.28
C LYS A 98 -6.83 1.90 22.97
N GLY A 99 -6.89 0.57 23.07
CA GLY A 99 -8.09 -0.22 22.81
C GLY A 99 -8.30 -0.60 21.34
N ALA A 100 -7.29 -0.40 20.48
CA ALA A 100 -7.36 -0.87 19.09
C ALA A 100 -7.04 -2.37 18.99
N VAL A 101 -7.60 -3.03 17.99
CA VAL A 101 -7.21 -4.38 17.57
C VAL A 101 -6.32 -4.24 16.33
N VAL A 102 -5.15 -4.86 16.35
CA VAL A 102 -4.18 -4.79 15.25
C VAL A 102 -4.05 -6.16 14.60
N TRP A 103 -4.18 -6.20 13.29
CA TRP A 103 -3.97 -7.39 12.47
C TRP A 103 -3.07 -7.08 11.29
N TYR A 104 -2.24 -8.03 10.91
CA TYR A 104 -1.53 -8.00 9.63
C TYR A 104 -2.30 -8.83 8.61
N ARG A 105 -2.44 -8.31 7.40
CA ARG A 105 -2.92 -9.04 6.24
C ARG A 105 -2.01 -8.73 5.05
N TYR A 106 -1.73 -9.75 4.25
CA TYR A 106 -0.95 -9.56 3.02
C TYR A 106 -1.65 -8.61 2.06
N CYS A 107 -0.89 -7.67 1.53
CA CYS A 107 -1.36 -6.79 0.46
C CYS A 107 -1.55 -7.60 -0.83
N PRO A 108 -2.50 -7.23 -1.68
CA PRO A 108 -2.64 -7.81 -3.01
C PRO A 108 -1.36 -7.63 -3.83
N VAL A 109 -0.93 -8.70 -4.48
CA VAL A 109 0.25 -8.74 -5.35
C VAL A 109 -0.13 -9.42 -6.65
N ASN A 110 0.30 -8.84 -7.77
CA ASN A 110 0.15 -9.44 -9.08
C ASN A 110 0.99 -10.72 -9.17
N LYS A 111 0.34 -11.85 -9.32
CA LYS A 111 0.96 -13.18 -9.33
C LYS A 111 2.09 -13.31 -10.37
N LEU A 112 1.97 -12.63 -11.52
CA LEU A 112 3.01 -12.64 -12.56
C LEU A 112 4.30 -11.91 -12.13
N SER A 113 4.24 -11.08 -11.10
CA SER A 113 5.42 -10.36 -10.60
C SER A 113 6.24 -11.15 -9.58
N VAL A 114 5.71 -12.26 -9.06
CA VAL A 114 6.39 -13.08 -8.05
C VAL A 114 7.49 -13.90 -8.70
N GLU A 115 8.70 -13.83 -8.15
CA GLU A 115 9.86 -14.55 -8.68
C GLU A 115 9.83 -16.05 -8.35
N ASP A 116 9.51 -16.37 -7.09
CA ASP A 116 9.40 -17.74 -6.61
C ASP A 116 8.16 -17.87 -5.70
N MET A 117 7.28 -18.78 -6.08
CA MET A 117 6.05 -19.06 -5.34
C MET A 117 6.28 -19.99 -4.15
N ASP A 118 7.34 -20.79 -4.19
CA ASP A 118 7.64 -21.78 -3.15
C ASP A 118 8.09 -21.12 -1.84
N ASP A 119 8.62 -19.90 -1.92
CA ASP A 119 9.05 -19.12 -0.76
C ASP A 119 7.89 -18.60 0.11
N LEU A 120 6.69 -18.48 -0.44
CA LEU A 120 5.55 -17.83 0.22
C LEU A 120 5.16 -18.51 1.55
N ALA A 121 5.18 -19.84 1.59
CA ALA A 121 4.82 -20.59 2.79
C ALA A 121 5.85 -20.39 3.92
N ALA A 122 7.14 -20.40 3.58
CA ALA A 122 8.21 -20.13 4.53
C ALA A 122 8.14 -18.70 5.06
N TYR A 123 7.87 -17.75 4.18
CA TYR A 123 7.70 -16.34 4.54
C TYR A 123 6.49 -16.10 5.46
N ASP A 124 5.37 -16.80 5.25
CA ASP A 124 4.21 -16.73 6.14
C ASP A 124 4.56 -17.23 7.55
N VAL A 125 5.28 -18.36 7.65
CA VAL A 125 5.78 -18.87 8.93
C VAL A 125 6.69 -17.85 9.61
N PHE A 126 7.63 -17.27 8.87
CA PHE A 126 8.52 -16.23 9.38
C PHE A 126 7.75 -15.04 9.94
N LEU A 127 6.80 -14.47 9.21
CA LEU A 127 6.01 -13.32 9.66
C LEU A 127 5.19 -13.65 10.93
N ARG A 128 4.55 -14.84 10.98
CA ARG A 128 3.78 -15.27 12.15
C ARG A 128 4.64 -15.48 13.38
N GLN A 129 5.91 -15.77 13.21
CA GLN A 129 6.88 -15.90 14.33
C GLN A 129 7.45 -14.56 14.79
N LYS A 130 7.55 -13.58 13.90
CA LYS A 130 8.20 -12.30 14.18
C LYS A 130 7.23 -11.19 14.59
N LEU A 131 5.97 -11.27 14.19
CA LEU A 131 4.96 -10.30 14.58
C LEU A 131 4.32 -10.70 15.91
N ASP A 132 4.28 -9.79 16.87
CA ASP A 132 3.63 -9.96 18.17
C ASP A 132 2.09 -9.83 18.12
N PHE A 133 1.53 -9.63 16.93
CA PHE A 133 0.10 -9.49 16.66
C PHE A 133 -0.33 -10.39 15.50
N PRO A 134 -1.62 -10.77 15.41
CA PRO A 134 -2.04 -11.80 14.47
C PRO A 134 -1.84 -11.45 13.00
N VAL A 135 -1.32 -12.42 12.22
CA VAL A 135 -1.39 -12.45 10.76
C VAL A 135 -2.67 -13.18 10.37
N ILE A 136 -3.56 -12.50 9.64
CA ILE A 136 -4.87 -13.03 9.25
C ILE A 136 -4.91 -13.42 7.77
N GLY A 137 -5.80 -14.34 7.44
CA GLY A 137 -5.99 -14.85 6.09
C GLY A 137 -4.93 -15.85 5.66
N ASN A 138 -5.13 -16.38 4.45
CA ASN A 138 -4.14 -17.22 3.75
C ASN A 138 -3.31 -16.31 2.81
N PRO A 139 -1.97 -16.33 2.87
CA PRO A 139 -1.13 -15.54 2.00
C PRO A 139 -1.38 -15.78 0.50
N GLU A 140 -1.75 -17.01 0.09
CA GLU A 140 -2.10 -17.32 -1.29
C GLU A 140 -3.26 -16.48 -1.83
N ASN A 141 -4.21 -16.07 -0.98
CA ASN A 141 -5.32 -15.21 -1.36
C ASN A 141 -4.89 -13.78 -1.72
N SER A 142 -3.67 -13.38 -1.40
CA SER A 142 -3.09 -12.10 -1.80
C SER A 142 -2.51 -12.13 -3.20
N LEU A 143 -2.22 -13.31 -3.75
CA LEU A 143 -1.69 -13.51 -5.09
C LEU A 143 -2.84 -13.50 -6.08
N MET A 144 -3.06 -12.34 -6.69
CA MET A 144 -4.18 -12.13 -7.59
C MET A 144 -3.75 -12.17 -9.05
N GLU A 145 -4.66 -12.57 -9.93
CA GLU A 145 -4.41 -12.63 -11.37
C GLU A 145 -4.24 -11.22 -11.95
N ALA A 146 -3.47 -11.11 -13.02
CA ALA A 146 -3.08 -9.84 -13.63
C ALA A 146 -4.27 -8.94 -14.01
N GLU A 147 -5.40 -9.53 -14.37
CA GLU A 147 -6.63 -8.80 -14.74
C GLU A 147 -7.19 -7.92 -13.62
N TRP A 148 -6.83 -8.18 -12.34
CA TRP A 148 -7.29 -7.43 -11.18
C TRP A 148 -6.43 -6.20 -10.85
N PHE A 149 -5.37 -5.95 -11.62
CA PHE A 149 -4.48 -4.80 -11.40
C PHE A 149 -4.72 -3.70 -12.42
N PHE A 150 -4.23 -2.50 -12.14
CA PHE A 150 -4.37 -1.34 -13.01
C PHE A 150 -3.03 -0.96 -13.64
N ASP A 151 -2.18 -0.23 -12.94
CA ASP A 151 -0.97 0.43 -13.44
C ASP A 151 0.32 0.00 -12.73
N THR A 152 0.23 -0.84 -11.72
CA THR A 152 1.37 -1.43 -11.00
C THR A 152 1.06 -2.86 -10.56
N ASN A 153 2.06 -3.57 -10.02
CA ASN A 153 1.88 -4.91 -9.46
C ASN A 153 1.10 -4.93 -8.13
N PHE A 154 0.71 -3.77 -7.61
CA PHE A 154 0.10 -3.61 -6.29
C PHE A 154 -1.21 -2.81 -6.31
N HIS A 155 -1.46 -2.03 -7.35
CA HIS A 155 -2.67 -1.22 -7.46
C HIS A 155 -3.78 -2.01 -8.14
N LEU A 156 -4.78 -2.37 -7.37
CA LEU A 156 -5.96 -3.03 -7.90
C LEU A 156 -6.78 -2.06 -8.77
N ASN A 157 -7.35 -2.57 -9.85
CA ASN A 157 -8.41 -1.90 -10.58
C ASN A 157 -9.75 -2.00 -9.82
N GLN A 158 -10.82 -1.40 -10.34
CA GLN A 158 -12.11 -1.41 -9.66
C GLN A 158 -12.66 -2.82 -9.38
N PRO A 159 -12.70 -3.77 -10.36
CA PRO A 159 -13.10 -5.15 -10.07
C PRO A 159 -12.19 -5.86 -9.06
N GLY A 160 -10.87 -5.67 -9.17
CA GLY A 160 -9.89 -6.26 -8.25
C GLY A 160 -10.08 -5.77 -6.80
N LYS A 161 -10.38 -4.48 -6.63
CA LYS A 161 -10.73 -3.92 -5.32
C LYS A 161 -11.96 -4.61 -4.70
N GLU A 162 -13.00 -4.87 -5.49
CA GLU A 162 -14.21 -5.54 -5.03
C GLU A 162 -13.92 -6.98 -4.59
N VAL A 163 -13.17 -7.75 -5.39
CA VAL A 163 -12.76 -9.12 -5.07
C VAL A 163 -11.93 -9.15 -3.79
N ASN A 164 -10.93 -8.29 -3.68
CA ASN A 164 -10.06 -8.21 -2.49
C ASN A 164 -10.84 -7.78 -1.25
N THR A 165 -11.81 -6.87 -1.36
CA THR A 165 -12.64 -6.44 -0.22
C THR A 165 -13.49 -7.59 0.30
N VAL A 166 -14.08 -8.39 -0.57
CA VAL A 166 -14.84 -9.59 -0.17
C VAL A 166 -13.95 -10.58 0.59
N GLN A 167 -12.72 -10.80 0.10
CA GLN A 167 -11.76 -11.67 0.77
C GLN A 167 -11.34 -11.11 2.13
N LEU A 168 -11.05 -9.81 2.23
CA LEU A 168 -10.74 -9.14 3.49
C LEU A 168 -11.85 -9.33 4.52
N ILE A 169 -13.10 -9.15 4.12
CA ILE A 169 -14.26 -9.37 5.02
C ILE A 169 -14.32 -10.82 5.53
N ARG A 170 -14.01 -11.80 4.66
CA ARG A 170 -13.95 -13.21 5.05
C ARG A 170 -12.85 -13.47 6.08
N ASP A 171 -11.65 -12.95 5.81
CA ASP A 171 -10.49 -13.08 6.70
C ASP A 171 -10.77 -12.48 8.08
N MET A 172 -11.36 -11.28 8.12
CA MET A 172 -11.77 -10.62 9.37
C MET A 172 -12.86 -11.39 10.12
N LYS A 173 -13.87 -11.91 9.43
CA LYS A 173 -14.93 -12.71 10.07
C LYS A 173 -14.38 -13.99 10.69
N ALA A 174 -13.40 -14.64 10.04
CA ALA A 174 -12.76 -15.83 10.58
C ALA A 174 -12.00 -15.56 11.91
N MET A 175 -11.56 -14.32 12.13
CA MET A 175 -10.91 -13.91 13.38
C MET A 175 -11.90 -13.53 14.48
N LEU A 176 -13.08 -13.12 14.12
CA LEU A 176 -14.09 -12.64 15.08
C LEU A 176 -15.03 -13.75 15.58
N GLY A 177 -15.06 -14.89 14.91
CA GLY A 177 -15.86 -16.08 15.25
C GLY A 177 -17.23 -16.01 14.56
#